data_d0aa2acc3d87f2e865a599d6eeebf023
#
_entry.id   d0aa2acc3d87f2e865a599d6eeebf023
#
_cell.length_a   1.000
_cell.length_b   1.000
_cell.length_c   1.000
_cell.angle_alpha   90.00
_cell.angle_beta   90.00
_cell.angle_gamma   90.00
#
_symmetry.space_group_name_H-M   'P 1'
#
loop_
_entity.id
_entity.type
_entity.pdbx_description
1 polymer ?
#
loop_
_entity_poly.entity_id
_entity_poly.type
_entity_poly.pdbx_seq_one_letter_code
_entity_poly.pdbx_strand_id
1 'polypeptide(L)'
;MDSVYDLYRRGVSLLDHGDHQAAIVPLTKARDLEPDKASIREALGRALFHARRYAGAAAEFEAVAASAPTNDYALFCLGRSMQLLGRHREACQPLALACSLRPEREDYRLYRDRARRDARRAAERV
;
A
#
# COMPACT_ATOMS: atom_id res chain seq x y z
N MET A 1 2.95 -28.79 -8.25
CA MET A 1 2.83 -27.84 -7.17
C MET A 1 3.47 -26.52 -7.58
N ASP A 2 2.79 -25.39 -7.37
CA ASP A 2 3.32 -24.09 -7.77
C ASP A 2 4.42 -23.63 -6.82
N SER A 3 5.56 -23.22 -7.38
CA SER A 3 6.61 -22.57 -6.59
C SER A 3 6.18 -21.16 -6.22
N VAL A 4 6.87 -20.58 -5.23
CA VAL A 4 6.65 -19.17 -4.85
C VAL A 4 6.84 -18.26 -6.07
N TYR A 5 7.86 -18.53 -6.87
CA TYR A 5 8.15 -17.77 -8.08
C TYR A 5 6.99 -17.85 -9.10
N ASP A 6 6.43 -19.04 -9.31
CA ASP A 6 5.31 -19.22 -10.22
C ASP A 6 4.06 -18.47 -9.74
N LEU A 7 3.79 -18.56 -8.44
CA LEU A 7 2.67 -17.85 -7.82
C LEU A 7 2.83 -16.33 -7.96
N TYR A 8 4.03 -15.84 -7.69
CA TYR A 8 4.33 -14.40 -7.82
C TYR A 8 4.15 -13.93 -9.26
N ARG A 9 4.72 -14.65 -10.22
CA ARG A 9 4.59 -14.31 -11.65
C ARG A 9 3.14 -14.29 -12.10
N ARG A 10 2.36 -15.28 -11.68
CA ARG A 10 0.94 -15.34 -12.01
C ARG A 10 0.19 -14.14 -11.43
N GLY A 11 0.47 -13.80 -10.19
CA GLY A 11 -0.15 -12.65 -9.54
C GLY A 11 0.20 -11.35 -10.23
N VAL A 12 1.47 -11.11 -10.55
CA VAL A 12 1.91 -9.90 -11.25
C VAL A 12 1.29 -9.82 -12.65
N SER A 13 1.23 -10.95 -13.36
CA SER A 13 0.58 -10.99 -14.68
C SER A 13 -0.88 -10.58 -14.60
N LEU A 14 -1.61 -11.08 -13.61
CA LEU A 14 -3.01 -10.72 -13.39
C LEU A 14 -3.15 -9.22 -13.05
N LEU A 15 -2.23 -8.68 -12.24
CA LEU A 15 -2.19 -7.25 -11.96
C LEU A 15 -2.02 -6.42 -13.24
N ASP A 16 -1.07 -6.82 -14.08
CA ASP A 16 -0.76 -6.11 -15.31
C ASP A 16 -1.93 -6.12 -16.30
N HIS A 17 -2.78 -7.14 -16.21
CA HIS A 17 -3.98 -7.24 -17.04
C HIS A 17 -5.22 -6.61 -16.37
N GLY A 18 -5.07 -6.01 -15.20
CA GLY A 18 -6.18 -5.37 -14.50
C GLY A 18 -7.06 -6.31 -13.69
N ASP A 19 -6.71 -7.58 -13.60
CA ASP A 19 -7.47 -8.59 -12.84
C ASP A 19 -7.05 -8.57 -11.37
N HIS A 20 -7.30 -7.46 -10.70
CA HIS A 20 -6.81 -7.24 -9.33
C HIS A 20 -7.34 -8.26 -8.33
N GLN A 21 -8.63 -8.54 -8.39
CA GLN A 21 -9.26 -9.52 -7.49
C GLN A 21 -8.67 -10.91 -7.67
N ALA A 22 -8.47 -11.33 -8.91
CA ALA A 22 -7.89 -12.64 -9.22
C ALA A 22 -6.43 -12.72 -8.77
N ALA A 23 -5.69 -11.60 -8.84
CA ALA A 23 -4.29 -11.56 -8.43
C ALA A 23 -4.09 -11.82 -6.93
N ILE A 24 -5.08 -11.50 -6.10
CA ILE A 24 -4.99 -11.66 -4.65
C ILE A 24 -4.74 -13.12 -4.27
N VAL A 25 -5.34 -14.08 -4.97
CA VAL A 25 -5.24 -15.51 -4.62
C VAL A 25 -3.81 -16.01 -4.72
N PRO A 26 -3.12 -15.96 -5.90
CA PRO A 26 -1.74 -16.45 -5.96
C PRO A 26 -0.77 -15.61 -5.12
N LEU A 27 -0.98 -14.30 -5.00
CA LEU A 27 -0.09 -13.46 -4.21
C LEU A 27 -0.21 -13.73 -2.71
N THR A 28 -1.41 -14.03 -2.22
CA THR A 28 -1.61 -14.42 -0.82
C THR A 28 -0.87 -15.74 -0.52
N LYS A 29 -0.97 -16.71 -1.42
CA LYS A 29 -0.27 -17.99 -1.27
C LYS A 29 1.25 -17.78 -1.25
N ALA A 30 1.76 -16.94 -2.15
CA ALA A 30 3.19 -16.63 -2.21
C ALA A 30 3.66 -15.95 -0.92
N ARG A 31 2.90 -14.98 -0.40
CA ARG A 31 3.21 -14.30 0.86
C ARG A 31 3.25 -15.28 2.02
N ASP A 32 2.29 -16.20 2.10
CA ASP A 32 2.23 -17.16 3.19
C ASP A 32 3.42 -18.11 3.17
N LEU A 33 3.94 -18.42 1.98
CA LEU A 33 5.13 -19.25 1.82
C LEU A 33 6.43 -18.50 2.13
N GLU A 34 6.49 -17.22 1.77
CA GLU A 34 7.66 -16.37 2.03
C GLU A 34 7.22 -15.01 2.59
N PRO A 35 6.85 -14.95 3.89
CA PRO A 35 6.25 -13.73 4.47
C PRO A 35 7.19 -12.53 4.58
N ASP A 36 8.50 -12.75 4.49
CA ASP A 36 9.48 -11.66 4.60
C ASP A 36 9.88 -11.06 3.25
N LYS A 37 9.30 -11.54 2.15
CA LYS A 37 9.67 -11.06 0.82
C LYS A 37 8.88 -9.80 0.46
N ALA A 38 9.57 -8.66 0.48
CA ALA A 38 8.96 -7.35 0.27
C ALA A 38 8.28 -7.23 -1.11
N SER A 39 8.88 -7.79 -2.16
CA SER A 39 8.30 -7.73 -3.51
C SER A 39 6.94 -8.39 -3.59
N ILE A 40 6.76 -9.50 -2.88
CA ILE A 40 5.48 -10.22 -2.84
C ILE A 40 4.44 -9.41 -2.08
N ARG A 41 4.80 -8.87 -0.91
CA ARG A 41 3.89 -8.05 -0.12
C ARG A 41 3.48 -6.78 -0.85
N GLU A 42 4.41 -6.15 -1.56
CA GLU A 42 4.12 -4.97 -2.34
C GLU A 42 3.13 -5.27 -3.47
N ALA A 43 3.34 -6.37 -4.19
CA ALA A 43 2.43 -6.80 -5.24
C ALA A 43 1.04 -7.12 -4.68
N LEU A 44 0.99 -7.84 -3.56
CA LEU A 44 -0.27 -8.16 -2.88
C LEU A 44 -0.97 -6.87 -2.41
N GLY A 45 -0.23 -5.94 -1.83
CA GLY A 45 -0.76 -4.66 -1.41
C GLY A 45 -1.39 -3.90 -2.57
N ARG A 46 -0.73 -3.88 -3.73
CA ARG A 46 -1.27 -3.26 -4.95
C ARG A 46 -2.57 -3.91 -5.41
N ALA A 47 -2.61 -5.24 -5.39
CA ALA A 47 -3.81 -5.98 -5.78
C ALA A 47 -4.98 -5.68 -4.84
N LEU A 48 -4.72 -5.69 -3.54
CA LEU A 48 -5.71 -5.38 -2.52
C LEU A 48 -6.21 -3.93 -2.65
N PHE A 49 -5.30 -3.00 -2.89
CA PHE A 49 -5.65 -1.59 -3.05
C PHE A 49 -6.60 -1.39 -4.23
N HIS A 50 -6.26 -1.93 -5.38
CA HIS A 50 -7.09 -1.79 -6.59
C HIS A 50 -8.42 -2.55 -6.48
N ALA A 51 -8.45 -3.61 -5.66
CA ALA A 51 -9.69 -4.33 -5.35
C ALA A 51 -10.51 -3.63 -4.24
N ARG A 52 -10.08 -2.45 -3.80
CA ARG A 52 -10.71 -1.65 -2.75
C ARG A 52 -10.72 -2.32 -1.37
N ARG A 53 -9.76 -3.20 -1.15
CA ARG A 53 -9.55 -3.84 0.15
C ARG A 53 -8.46 -3.11 0.90
N TYR A 54 -8.79 -1.91 1.36
CA TYR A 54 -7.80 -0.96 1.88
C TYR A 54 -7.17 -1.37 3.20
N ALA A 55 -7.91 -2.03 4.07
CA ALA A 55 -7.34 -2.52 5.33
C ALA A 55 -6.26 -3.56 5.09
N GLY A 56 -6.51 -4.50 4.17
CA GLY A 56 -5.51 -5.49 3.77
C GLY A 56 -4.31 -4.86 3.07
N ALA A 57 -4.57 -3.89 2.18
CA ALA A 57 -3.51 -3.17 1.49
C ALA A 57 -2.61 -2.43 2.50
N ALA A 58 -3.21 -1.74 3.47
CA ALA A 58 -2.46 -1.03 4.50
C ALA A 58 -1.55 -1.98 5.29
N ALA A 59 -2.05 -3.17 5.65
CA ALA A 59 -1.27 -4.15 6.39
C ALA A 59 -0.03 -4.61 5.59
N GLU A 60 -0.19 -4.86 4.28
CA GLU A 60 0.93 -5.29 3.44
C GLU A 60 1.95 -4.17 3.25
N PHE A 61 1.51 -2.94 2.97
CA PHE A 61 2.42 -1.81 2.80
C PHE A 61 3.10 -1.42 4.11
N GLU A 62 2.42 -1.56 5.24
CA GLU A 62 3.04 -1.33 6.55
C GLU A 62 4.19 -2.30 6.78
N ALA A 63 4.00 -3.58 6.45
CA ALA A 63 5.05 -4.59 6.57
C ALA A 63 6.25 -4.25 5.67
N VAL A 64 6.01 -3.79 4.44
CA VAL A 64 7.08 -3.36 3.53
C VAL A 64 7.82 -2.16 4.09
N ALA A 65 7.10 -1.14 4.58
CA ALA A 65 7.69 0.06 5.13
C ALA A 65 8.51 -0.24 6.40
N ALA A 66 8.07 -1.20 7.21
CA ALA A 66 8.80 -1.61 8.41
C ALA A 66 10.16 -2.23 8.06
N SER A 67 10.23 -3.02 6.99
CA SER A 67 11.48 -3.66 6.56
C SER A 67 12.33 -2.75 5.67
N ALA A 68 11.74 -1.76 5.03
CA ALA A 68 12.42 -0.83 4.14
C ALA A 68 11.92 0.61 4.39
N PRO A 69 12.40 1.27 5.46
CA PRO A 69 11.88 2.60 5.86
C PRO A 69 12.07 3.71 4.83
N THR A 70 12.94 3.51 3.84
CA THR A 70 13.19 4.48 2.77
C THR A 70 12.41 4.16 1.49
N ASN A 71 11.53 3.17 1.52
CA ASN A 71 10.68 2.84 0.38
C ASN A 71 9.52 3.85 0.34
N ASP A 72 9.71 4.93 -0.42
CA ASP A 72 8.72 6.00 -0.54
C ASP A 72 7.39 5.52 -1.12
N TYR A 73 7.44 4.60 -2.08
CA TYR A 73 6.23 4.07 -2.69
C TYR A 73 5.37 3.33 -1.66
N ALA A 74 5.99 2.46 -0.84
CA ALA A 74 5.26 1.73 0.21
C ALA A 74 4.63 2.69 1.22
N LEU A 75 5.37 3.72 1.63
CA LEU A 75 4.87 4.75 2.54
C LEU A 75 3.69 5.51 1.93
N PHE A 76 3.81 5.88 0.67
CA PHE A 76 2.73 6.57 -0.04
C PHE A 76 1.47 5.69 -0.12
N CYS A 77 1.64 4.44 -0.52
CA CYS A 77 0.51 3.51 -0.64
C CYS A 77 -0.14 3.21 0.72
N LEU A 78 0.67 3.12 1.78
CA LEU A 78 0.16 2.98 3.14
C LEU A 78 -0.72 4.17 3.51
N GLY A 79 -0.21 5.39 3.30
CA GLY A 79 -0.94 6.60 3.60
C GLY A 79 -2.24 6.71 2.79
N ARG A 80 -2.18 6.39 1.50
CA ARG A 80 -3.37 6.39 0.64
C ARG A 80 -4.42 5.38 1.11
N SER A 81 -3.98 4.19 1.52
CA SER A 81 -4.89 3.17 2.06
C SER A 81 -5.58 3.67 3.33
N MET A 82 -4.84 4.32 4.20
CA MET A 82 -5.38 4.90 5.44
C MET A 82 -6.38 6.03 5.15
N GLN A 83 -6.08 6.90 4.17
CA GLN A 83 -7.02 7.94 3.75
C GLN A 83 -8.35 7.34 3.29
N LEU A 84 -8.28 6.30 2.47
CA LEU A 84 -9.47 5.66 1.92
C LEU A 84 -10.27 4.88 2.96
N LEU A 85 -9.62 4.54 4.09
CA LEU A 85 -10.29 3.98 5.27
C LEU A 85 -10.89 5.05 6.17
N GLY A 86 -10.68 6.33 5.87
CA GLY A 86 -11.12 7.42 6.73
C GLY A 86 -10.21 7.68 7.91
N ARG A 87 -9.05 7.06 7.96
CA ARG A 87 -8.05 7.23 9.03
C ARG A 87 -7.10 8.37 8.69
N HIS A 88 -7.64 9.57 8.61
CA HIS A 88 -6.92 10.74 8.09
C HIS A 88 -5.73 11.12 8.94
N ARG A 89 -5.85 11.07 10.25
CA ARG A 89 -4.76 11.40 11.17
C ARG A 89 -3.59 10.40 11.00
N GLU A 90 -3.90 9.12 10.94
CA GLU A 90 -2.90 8.07 10.78
C GLU A 90 -2.21 8.13 9.42
N ALA A 91 -2.88 8.65 8.40
CA ALA A 91 -2.32 8.79 7.06
C ALA A 91 -1.25 9.88 6.97
N CYS A 92 -1.26 10.86 7.87
CA CYS A 92 -0.39 12.04 7.79
C CYS A 92 1.10 11.67 7.85
N GLN A 93 1.49 10.78 8.76
CA GLN A 93 2.90 10.43 8.94
C GLN A 93 3.50 9.72 7.72
N PRO A 94 2.93 8.62 7.23
CA PRO A 94 3.51 7.96 6.06
C PRO A 94 3.54 8.85 4.82
N LEU A 95 2.54 9.70 4.61
CA LEU A 95 2.54 10.62 3.48
C LEU A 95 3.59 11.72 3.63
N ALA A 96 3.80 12.23 4.83
CA ALA A 96 4.87 13.20 5.09
C ALA A 96 6.25 12.59 4.87
N LEU A 97 6.45 11.35 5.30
CA LEU A 97 7.72 10.63 5.08
C LEU A 97 7.98 10.40 3.59
N ALA A 98 6.95 10.01 2.83
CA ALA A 98 7.08 9.84 1.38
C ALA A 98 7.51 11.15 0.71
N CYS A 99 6.90 12.29 1.11
CA CYS A 99 7.28 13.60 0.62
C CYS A 99 8.73 13.95 0.96
N SER A 100 9.17 13.63 2.17
CA SER A 100 10.56 13.90 2.59
C SER A 100 11.57 13.11 1.77
N LEU A 101 11.22 11.89 1.39
CA LEU A 101 12.07 11.01 0.58
C LEU A 101 12.08 11.41 -0.89
N ARG A 102 10.97 11.93 -1.40
CA ARG A 102 10.81 12.33 -2.80
C ARG A 102 10.09 13.67 -2.88
N PRO A 103 10.78 14.77 -2.53
CA PRO A 103 10.13 16.09 -2.50
C PRO A 103 9.68 16.60 -3.86
N GLU A 104 10.24 16.06 -4.95
CA GLU A 104 9.84 16.39 -6.33
C GLU A 104 8.49 15.81 -6.76
N ARG A 105 7.96 14.83 -6.03
CA ARG A 105 6.71 14.17 -6.39
C ARG A 105 5.53 15.05 -5.98
N GLU A 106 4.85 15.62 -6.97
CA GLU A 106 3.68 16.46 -6.74
C GLU A 106 2.49 15.67 -6.19
N ASP A 107 2.30 14.43 -6.64
CA ASP A 107 1.23 13.58 -6.16
C ASP A 107 1.38 13.29 -4.65
N TYR A 108 2.61 13.08 -4.17
CA TYR A 108 2.86 12.85 -2.75
C TYR A 108 2.45 14.07 -1.92
N ARG A 109 2.82 15.28 -2.40
CA ARG A 109 2.44 16.52 -1.70
C ARG A 109 0.93 16.73 -1.68
N LEU A 110 0.28 16.46 -2.80
CA LEU A 110 -1.18 16.60 -2.92
C LEU A 110 -1.90 15.76 -1.87
N TYR A 111 -1.57 14.49 -1.76
CA TYR A 111 -2.26 13.59 -0.83
C TYR A 111 -1.86 13.85 0.61
N ARG A 112 -0.61 14.26 0.87
CA ARG A 112 -0.21 14.72 2.20
C ARG A 112 -1.06 15.90 2.65
N ASP A 113 -1.23 16.88 1.80
CA ASP A 113 -1.99 18.08 2.13
C ASP A 113 -3.47 17.76 2.37
N ARG A 114 -4.03 16.88 1.56
CA ARG A 114 -5.39 16.37 1.78
C ARG A 114 -5.54 15.68 3.12
N ALA A 115 -4.59 14.83 3.48
CA ALA A 115 -4.63 14.11 4.75
C ALA A 115 -4.61 15.09 5.94
N ARG A 116 -3.76 16.11 5.87
CA ARG A 116 -3.69 17.13 6.91
C ARG A 116 -4.99 17.91 7.05
N ARG A 117 -5.57 18.30 5.93
CA ARG A 117 -6.84 19.01 5.91
C ARG A 117 -7.98 18.15 6.48
N ASP A 118 -8.06 16.91 6.04
CA ASP A 118 -9.13 16.02 6.46
C ASP A 118 -8.98 15.61 7.93
N ALA A 119 -7.74 15.48 8.41
CA ALA A 119 -7.47 15.22 9.82
C ALA A 119 -7.92 16.39 10.69
N ARG A 120 -7.67 17.64 10.25
CA ARG A 120 -8.14 18.83 10.98
C ARG A 120 -9.66 18.88 11.01
N ARG A 121 -10.32 18.64 9.89
CA ARG A 121 -11.79 18.64 9.81
C ARG A 121 -12.41 17.57 10.72
N ALA A 122 -11.81 16.38 10.75
CA ALA A 122 -12.29 15.31 11.62
C ALA A 122 -12.15 15.67 13.09
N ALA A 123 -11.06 16.35 13.48
CA ALA A 123 -10.84 16.81 14.85
C ALA A 123 -11.86 17.89 15.26
N GLU A 124 -12.26 18.75 14.34
CA GLU A 124 -13.22 19.84 14.60
C GLU A 124 -14.65 19.33 14.80
N ARG A 125 -14.97 18.11 14.38
CA ARG A 125 -16.31 17.53 14.51
C ARG A 125 -16.59 16.90 15.86
N VAL A 126 -15.61 16.83 16.73
CA VAL A 126 -15.73 16.18 18.04
C VAL A 126 -16.31 17.12 19.09
#